data_235914a9c2acb44f6cc4ce32defeb264
#
_entry.id   235914a9c2acb44f6cc4ce32defeb264
#
_cell.length_a   1.000
_cell.length_b   1.000
_cell.length_c   1.000
_cell.angle_alpha   90.00
_cell.angle_beta   90.00
_cell.angle_gamma   90.00
#
_symmetry.space_group_name_H-M   'P 1'
#
loop_
_entity.id
_entity.type
_entity.pdbx_description
1 polymer ?
#
loop_
_entity_poly.entity_id
_entity_poly.type
_entity_poly.pdbx_seq_one_letter_code
_entity_poly.pdbx_strand_id
1 'polypeptide(L)'
;EMGLQKHIVREADMFTQYNPFDFVIGSTHVIDGVDVSQKEFFDGLSKKEAYTKYFESVLENAMLHNCYNVYGHLDYVNRHAPYEDNSVNYEDYRDVIDEILKTLVEKGKGLDVNTSGYRYGAGRPYPQMDILKRFRELGGEIITIGSDAHRPDDIAYRFGDAYEYVKA
;
A
#
# COMPACT_ATOMS: atom_id res chain seq x y z
N GLU A 1 1.89 -10.96 5.31
CA GLU A 1 1.86 -10.08 4.12
C GLU A 1 2.22 -10.86 2.87
N MET A 2 1.49 -10.59 1.78
CA MET A 2 1.65 -11.23 0.47
C MET A 2 2.07 -10.17 -0.55
N GLY A 3 3.23 -10.35 -1.19
CA GLY A 3 3.65 -9.50 -2.31
C GLY A 3 2.89 -9.87 -3.58
N LEU A 4 2.08 -8.94 -4.09
CA LEU A 4 1.23 -9.15 -5.24
C LEU A 4 1.96 -8.75 -6.53
N GLN A 5 1.82 -9.58 -7.58
CA GLN A 5 2.33 -9.32 -8.91
C GLN A 5 1.39 -9.98 -9.93
N LYS A 6 1.18 -9.34 -11.09
CA LYS A 6 0.24 -9.82 -12.12
C LYS A 6 0.46 -11.25 -12.62
N HIS A 7 1.68 -11.73 -12.58
CA HIS A 7 2.02 -13.06 -13.10
C HIS A 7 1.90 -14.20 -12.09
N ILE A 8 1.63 -13.90 -10.80
CA ILE A 8 1.50 -14.90 -9.74
C ILE A 8 0.09 -15.01 -9.15
N VAL A 9 -0.94 -14.52 -9.86
CA VAL A 9 -2.33 -14.51 -9.36
C VAL A 9 -2.77 -15.90 -8.91
N ARG A 10 -2.55 -16.89 -9.76
CA ARG A 10 -2.94 -18.27 -9.48
C ARG A 10 -2.16 -18.86 -8.30
N GLU A 11 -0.85 -18.63 -8.25
CA GLU A 11 0.02 -19.09 -7.18
C GLU A 11 -0.36 -18.46 -5.84
N ALA A 12 -0.66 -17.17 -5.82
CA ALA A 12 -1.12 -16.45 -4.63
C ALA A 12 -2.46 -16.99 -4.11
N ASP A 13 -3.42 -17.21 -5.01
CA ASP A 13 -4.72 -17.80 -4.66
C ASP A 13 -4.55 -19.23 -4.11
N MET A 14 -3.75 -20.06 -4.77
CA MET A 14 -3.47 -21.41 -4.29
C MET A 14 -2.79 -21.39 -2.92
N PHE A 15 -1.79 -20.53 -2.74
CA PHE A 15 -1.05 -20.44 -1.49
C PHE A 15 -1.97 -20.07 -0.32
N THR A 16 -2.87 -19.11 -0.49
CA THR A 16 -3.82 -18.72 0.56
C THR A 16 -4.93 -19.73 0.79
N GLN A 17 -5.33 -20.48 -0.24
CA GLN A 17 -6.28 -21.57 -0.12
C GLN A 17 -5.75 -22.78 0.66
N TYR A 18 -4.49 -23.15 0.42
CA TYR A 18 -3.88 -24.33 1.04
C TYR A 18 -3.27 -24.05 2.42
N ASN A 19 -3.12 -22.79 2.80
CA ASN A 19 -2.62 -22.43 4.12
C ASN A 19 -3.71 -21.68 4.90
N PRO A 20 -4.06 -22.11 6.12
CA PRO A 20 -5.16 -21.54 6.90
C PRO A 20 -4.78 -20.22 7.55
N PHE A 21 -4.60 -19.17 6.74
CA PHE A 21 -4.39 -17.81 7.24
C PHE A 21 -5.73 -17.22 7.72
N ASP A 22 -5.75 -16.67 8.92
CA ASP A 22 -6.90 -15.91 9.43
C ASP A 22 -7.05 -14.55 8.76
N PHE A 23 -5.92 -13.96 8.29
CA PHE A 23 -5.86 -12.62 7.70
C PHE A 23 -4.66 -12.46 6.77
N VAL A 24 -4.86 -11.80 5.65
CA VAL A 24 -3.82 -11.56 4.64
C VAL A 24 -3.78 -10.08 4.25
N ILE A 25 -2.60 -9.46 4.35
CA ILE A 25 -2.31 -8.14 3.80
C ILE A 25 -1.71 -8.34 2.41
N GLY A 26 -2.28 -7.70 1.39
CA GLY A 26 -1.72 -7.70 0.03
C GLY A 26 -0.95 -6.41 -0.22
N SER A 27 0.23 -6.48 -0.84
CA SER A 27 1.06 -5.29 -1.10
C SER A 27 1.82 -5.39 -2.41
N THR A 28 2.14 -4.24 -3.01
CA THR A 28 2.97 -4.18 -4.22
C THR A 28 4.39 -3.74 -3.86
N HIS A 29 5.36 -4.64 -4.04
CA HIS A 29 6.77 -4.39 -3.79
C HIS A 29 7.65 -4.54 -5.05
N VAL A 30 7.25 -5.40 -5.97
CA VAL A 30 8.02 -5.73 -7.18
C VAL A 30 7.20 -5.40 -8.41
N ILE A 31 7.78 -4.63 -9.31
CA ILE A 31 7.16 -4.18 -10.58
C ILE A 31 8.13 -4.51 -11.71
N ASP A 32 7.66 -5.27 -12.70
CA ASP A 32 8.46 -5.74 -13.83
C ASP A 32 9.78 -6.43 -13.40
N GLY A 33 9.74 -7.16 -12.28
CA GLY A 33 10.89 -7.89 -11.73
C GLY A 33 11.87 -7.03 -10.92
N VAL A 34 11.60 -5.73 -10.73
CA VAL A 34 12.42 -4.80 -9.95
C VAL A 34 11.70 -4.44 -8.64
N ASP A 35 12.40 -4.59 -7.51
CA ASP A 35 11.88 -4.18 -6.21
C ASP A 35 11.84 -2.64 -6.12
N VAL A 36 10.70 -2.09 -5.69
CA VAL A 36 10.47 -0.64 -5.55
C VAL A 36 11.40 0.00 -4.51
N SER A 37 11.99 -0.79 -3.61
CA SER A 37 12.99 -0.31 -2.66
C SER A 37 14.37 -0.06 -3.31
N GLN A 38 14.60 -0.56 -4.52
CA GLN A 38 15.88 -0.46 -5.21
C GLN A 38 15.93 0.77 -6.12
N LYS A 39 17.14 1.33 -6.22
CA LYS A 39 17.39 2.53 -7.03
C LYS A 39 17.00 2.31 -8.51
N GLU A 40 17.22 1.11 -9.00
CA GLU A 40 16.96 0.69 -10.37
C GLU A 40 15.50 0.91 -10.79
N PHE A 41 14.55 0.85 -9.84
CA PHE A 41 13.15 1.18 -10.12
C PHE A 41 12.95 2.62 -10.57
N PHE A 42 13.77 3.54 -10.08
CA PHE A 42 13.67 4.98 -10.33
C PHE A 42 14.60 5.47 -11.45
N ASP A 43 15.53 4.64 -11.91
CA ASP A 43 16.56 5.04 -12.86
C ASP A 43 15.95 5.54 -14.18
N GLY A 44 16.31 6.77 -14.54
CA GLY A 44 15.83 7.43 -15.76
C GLY A 44 14.40 7.94 -15.72
N LEU A 45 13.69 7.80 -14.59
CA LEU A 45 12.32 8.26 -14.42
C LEU A 45 12.27 9.56 -13.60
N SER A 46 11.41 10.48 -14.02
CA SER A 46 10.96 11.57 -13.15
C SER A 46 10.10 11.02 -12.01
N LYS A 47 9.93 11.80 -10.94
CA LYS A 47 9.02 11.46 -9.83
C LYS A 47 7.62 11.09 -10.33
N LYS A 48 7.09 11.90 -11.25
CA LYS A 48 5.75 11.66 -11.79
C LYS A 48 5.64 10.33 -12.53
N GLU A 49 6.62 10.00 -13.38
CA GLU A 49 6.63 8.73 -14.12
C GLU A 49 6.77 7.53 -13.19
N ALA A 50 7.69 7.58 -12.22
CA ALA A 50 7.89 6.49 -11.27
C ALA A 50 6.65 6.24 -10.40
N TYR A 51 6.03 7.29 -9.89
CA TYR A 51 4.84 7.17 -9.04
C TYR A 51 3.60 6.74 -9.84
N THR A 52 3.43 7.26 -11.06
CA THR A 52 2.37 6.77 -11.97
C THR A 52 2.54 5.27 -12.24
N LYS A 53 3.73 4.84 -12.62
CA LYS A 53 4.04 3.42 -12.85
C LYS A 53 3.74 2.57 -11.61
N TYR A 54 4.09 3.07 -10.42
CA TYR A 54 3.79 2.38 -9.16
C TYR A 54 2.27 2.24 -8.94
N PHE A 55 1.50 3.34 -9.00
CA PHE A 55 0.06 3.28 -8.74
C PHE A 55 -0.71 2.50 -9.81
N GLU A 56 -0.29 2.54 -11.07
CA GLU A 56 -0.85 1.68 -12.12
C GLU A 56 -0.64 0.20 -11.80
N SER A 57 0.53 -0.18 -11.29
CA SER A 57 0.81 -1.55 -10.86
C SER A 57 0.01 -1.94 -9.62
N VAL A 58 -0.19 -1.01 -8.67
CA VAL A 58 -1.09 -1.22 -7.52
C VAL A 58 -2.52 -1.46 -7.99
N LEU A 59 -3.01 -0.67 -8.95
CA LEU A 59 -4.34 -0.84 -9.53
C LEU A 59 -4.47 -2.22 -10.22
N GLU A 60 -3.52 -2.58 -11.07
CA GLU A 60 -3.51 -3.88 -11.74
C GLU A 60 -3.56 -5.04 -10.73
N ASN A 61 -2.74 -4.99 -9.67
CA ASN A 61 -2.74 -5.99 -8.62
C ASN A 61 -4.05 -6.00 -7.82
N ALA A 62 -4.62 -4.83 -7.49
CA ALA A 62 -5.91 -4.73 -6.80
C ALA A 62 -7.04 -5.34 -7.63
N MET A 63 -7.03 -5.14 -8.95
CA MET A 63 -8.01 -5.72 -9.87
C MET A 63 -7.88 -7.24 -10.01
N LEU A 64 -6.67 -7.75 -10.12
CA LEU A 64 -6.41 -9.16 -10.44
C LEU A 64 -6.52 -10.09 -9.24
N HIS A 65 -6.07 -9.66 -8.06
CA HIS A 65 -5.98 -10.52 -6.88
C HIS A 65 -7.23 -10.41 -5.98
N ASN A 66 -7.60 -11.54 -5.37
CA ASN A 66 -8.66 -11.62 -4.35
C ASN A 66 -8.17 -12.22 -3.02
N CYS A 67 -6.96 -12.74 -2.97
CA CYS A 67 -6.36 -13.52 -1.88
C CYS A 67 -5.96 -12.70 -0.63
N TYR A 68 -6.36 -11.45 -0.52
CA TYR A 68 -6.05 -10.58 0.62
C TYR A 68 -7.31 -9.95 1.22
N ASN A 69 -7.21 -9.46 2.47
CA ASN A 69 -8.28 -8.77 3.20
C ASN A 69 -8.14 -7.24 3.12
N VAL A 70 -6.92 -6.72 3.27
CA VAL A 70 -6.60 -5.29 3.20
C VAL A 70 -5.38 -5.07 2.31
N TYR A 71 -5.29 -3.87 1.72
CA TYR A 71 -4.11 -3.45 0.97
C TYR A 71 -3.14 -2.69 1.87
N GLY A 72 -1.89 -3.16 1.94
CA GLY A 72 -0.84 -2.62 2.79
C GLY A 72 -0.23 -1.35 2.21
N HIS A 73 0.18 -0.41 3.08
CA HIS A 73 1.00 0.79 2.79
C HIS A 73 0.90 1.31 1.34
N LEU A 74 -0.31 1.72 0.94
CA LEU A 74 -0.67 2.03 -0.45
C LEU A 74 0.29 3.02 -1.15
N ASP A 75 0.88 3.95 -0.41
CA ASP A 75 1.83 4.97 -0.91
C ASP A 75 3.30 4.62 -0.61
N TYR A 76 3.63 3.32 -0.54
CA TYR A 76 4.96 2.78 -0.22
C TYR A 76 6.09 3.33 -1.11
N VAL A 77 5.79 3.69 -2.35
CA VAL A 77 6.79 4.20 -3.32
C VAL A 77 7.58 5.38 -2.79
N ASN A 78 6.99 6.22 -1.94
CA ASN A 78 7.67 7.41 -1.42
C ASN A 78 8.76 7.07 -0.38
N ARG A 79 8.75 5.87 0.20
CA ARG A 79 9.69 5.44 1.24
C ARG A 79 11.13 5.37 0.74
N HIS A 80 11.31 4.98 -0.52
CA HIS A 80 12.62 4.74 -1.14
C HIS A 80 12.94 5.67 -2.30
N ALA A 81 12.03 6.56 -2.65
CA ALA A 81 12.18 7.47 -3.78
C ALA A 81 13.38 8.43 -3.58
N PRO A 82 14.27 8.55 -4.58
CA PRO A 82 15.51 9.32 -4.47
C PRO A 82 15.33 10.83 -4.77
N TYR A 83 14.08 11.31 -4.78
CA TYR A 83 13.78 12.70 -5.12
C TYR A 83 13.90 13.61 -3.89
N GLU A 84 14.28 14.87 -4.07
CA GLU A 84 14.39 15.88 -3.00
C GLU A 84 13.06 16.03 -2.23
N ASP A 85 11.94 16.10 -2.95
CA ASP A 85 10.60 15.94 -2.40
C ASP A 85 10.03 14.60 -2.84
N ASN A 86 9.94 13.64 -1.94
CA ASN A 86 9.37 12.31 -2.18
C ASN A 86 7.92 12.17 -1.69
N SER A 87 7.26 13.26 -1.29
CA SER A 87 5.85 13.24 -0.88
C SER A 87 4.93 12.78 -2.02
N VAL A 88 3.85 12.10 -1.69
CA VAL A 88 2.77 11.85 -2.65
C VAL A 88 1.81 13.03 -2.58
N ASN A 89 1.66 13.78 -3.66
CA ASN A 89 0.55 14.71 -3.79
C ASN A 89 -0.64 13.96 -4.40
N TYR A 90 -1.69 13.74 -3.64
CA TYR A 90 -2.87 13.00 -4.09
C TYR A 90 -3.45 13.54 -5.41
N GLU A 91 -3.51 14.86 -5.57
CA GLU A 91 -4.09 15.48 -6.78
C GLU A 91 -3.34 15.12 -8.07
N ASP A 92 -2.03 14.91 -7.99
CA ASP A 92 -1.21 14.55 -9.15
C ASP A 92 -1.48 13.13 -9.68
N TYR A 93 -2.06 12.27 -8.82
CA TYR A 93 -2.33 10.85 -9.09
C TYR A 93 -3.79 10.49 -8.79
N ARG A 94 -4.67 11.48 -8.67
CA ARG A 94 -6.07 11.32 -8.24
C ARG A 94 -6.79 10.22 -9.01
N ASP A 95 -6.73 10.25 -10.33
CA ASP A 95 -7.52 9.34 -11.15
C ASP A 95 -7.15 7.87 -10.87
N VAL A 96 -5.87 7.54 -10.84
CA VAL A 96 -5.42 6.16 -10.59
C VAL A 96 -5.65 5.76 -9.12
N ILE A 97 -5.42 6.66 -8.16
CA ILE A 97 -5.68 6.39 -6.74
C ILE A 97 -7.19 6.17 -6.52
N ASP A 98 -8.05 6.99 -7.09
CA ASP A 98 -9.50 6.82 -6.98
C ASP A 98 -9.96 5.46 -7.56
N GLU A 99 -9.41 5.03 -8.69
CA GLU A 99 -9.74 3.72 -9.27
C GLU A 99 -9.24 2.56 -8.39
N ILE A 100 -8.06 2.70 -7.75
CA ILE A 100 -7.59 1.72 -6.75
C ILE A 100 -8.60 1.64 -5.60
N LEU A 101 -8.95 2.78 -5.01
CA LEU A 101 -9.84 2.84 -3.85
C LEU A 101 -11.24 2.31 -4.17
N LYS A 102 -11.81 2.65 -5.32
CA LYS A 102 -13.09 2.09 -5.79
C LYS A 102 -13.01 0.58 -5.96
N THR A 103 -11.92 0.09 -6.58
CA THR A 103 -11.71 -1.36 -6.75
C THR A 103 -11.68 -2.09 -5.41
N LEU A 104 -11.01 -1.51 -4.39
CA LEU A 104 -10.98 -2.09 -3.04
C LEU A 104 -12.37 -2.11 -2.41
N VAL A 105 -13.12 -1.00 -2.51
CA VAL A 105 -14.50 -0.89 -1.98
C VAL A 105 -15.42 -1.91 -2.66
N GLU A 106 -15.42 -1.98 -3.98
CA GLU A 106 -16.25 -2.92 -4.75
C GLU A 106 -15.95 -4.39 -4.42
N LYS A 107 -14.69 -4.70 -4.09
CA LYS A 107 -14.28 -6.04 -3.67
C LYS A 107 -14.45 -6.30 -2.18
N GLY A 108 -14.96 -5.34 -1.41
CA GLY A 108 -15.08 -5.45 0.06
C GLY A 108 -13.73 -5.57 0.77
N LYS A 109 -12.68 -4.96 0.20
CA LYS A 109 -11.32 -4.94 0.77
C LYS A 109 -11.09 -3.65 1.54
N GLY A 110 -10.18 -3.72 2.54
CA GLY A 110 -9.79 -2.56 3.35
C GLY A 110 -8.42 -1.99 3.00
N LEU A 111 -8.00 -0.99 3.79
CA LEU A 111 -6.64 -0.45 3.81
C LEU A 111 -5.96 -0.78 5.13
N ASP A 112 -4.66 -1.08 5.08
CA ASP A 112 -3.81 -1.17 6.27
C ASP A 112 -3.10 0.17 6.52
N VAL A 113 -3.35 0.74 7.70
CA VAL A 113 -2.65 1.94 8.18
C VAL A 113 -1.36 1.51 8.84
N ASN A 114 -0.26 1.67 8.10
CA ASN A 114 1.03 1.10 8.43
C ASN A 114 1.93 2.11 9.16
N THR A 115 2.25 1.83 10.42
CA THR A 115 3.02 2.74 11.28
C THR A 115 4.51 2.77 10.98
N SER A 116 5.01 1.93 10.06
CA SER A 116 6.41 1.98 9.64
C SER A 116 6.81 3.34 9.06
N GLY A 117 5.86 4.11 8.53
CA GLY A 117 6.08 5.47 8.06
C GLY A 117 6.75 6.39 9.10
N TYR A 118 6.45 6.18 10.38
CA TYR A 118 7.15 6.89 11.46
C TYR A 118 8.63 6.49 11.59
N ARG A 119 8.96 5.21 11.32
CA ARG A 119 10.35 4.72 11.38
C ARG A 119 11.18 5.15 10.19
N TYR A 120 10.54 5.32 9.04
CA TYR A 120 11.19 5.65 7.76
C TYR A 120 11.11 7.14 7.42
N GLY A 121 10.85 8.00 8.41
CA GLY A 121 10.99 9.44 8.27
C GLY A 121 9.82 10.16 7.59
N ALA A 122 8.71 9.47 7.28
CA ALA A 122 7.52 10.12 6.71
C ALA A 122 6.77 10.99 7.74
N GLY A 123 7.08 10.86 9.04
CA GLY A 123 6.40 11.59 10.11
C GLY A 123 4.93 11.20 10.33
N ARG A 124 4.41 10.26 9.56
CA ARG A 124 3.04 9.77 9.55
C ARG A 124 2.98 8.30 9.18
N PRO A 125 1.86 7.60 9.38
CA PRO A 125 1.69 6.26 8.82
C PRO A 125 1.45 6.29 7.31
N TYR A 126 1.51 5.14 6.65
CA TYR A 126 1.05 4.92 5.30
C TYR A 126 -0.37 4.29 5.31
N PRO A 127 -1.28 4.66 4.40
CA PRO A 127 -1.17 5.78 3.48
C PRO A 127 -1.41 7.13 4.15
N GLN A 128 -1.14 8.21 3.41
CA GLN A 128 -1.40 9.57 3.87
C GLN A 128 -2.91 9.84 4.07
N MET A 129 -3.21 10.87 4.87
CA MET A 129 -4.56 11.20 5.31
C MET A 129 -5.53 11.46 4.14
N ASP A 130 -5.10 12.11 3.07
CA ASP A 130 -5.97 12.42 1.94
C ASP A 130 -6.48 11.14 1.25
N ILE A 131 -5.64 10.11 1.16
CA ILE A 131 -6.03 8.80 0.63
C ILE A 131 -7.04 8.11 1.57
N LEU A 132 -6.84 8.18 2.89
CA LEU A 132 -7.77 7.60 3.86
C LEU A 132 -9.13 8.30 3.84
N LYS A 133 -9.14 9.63 3.80
CA LYS A 133 -10.38 10.42 3.67
C LYS A 133 -11.11 10.07 2.38
N ARG A 134 -10.36 9.98 1.27
CA ARG A 134 -10.93 9.61 -0.02
C ARG A 134 -11.49 8.19 -0.03
N PHE A 135 -10.80 7.23 0.60
CA PHE A 135 -11.32 5.88 0.74
C PHE A 135 -12.67 5.85 1.46
N ARG A 136 -12.80 6.60 2.57
CA ARG A 136 -14.05 6.74 3.30
C ARG A 136 -15.15 7.39 2.45
N GLU A 137 -14.85 8.47 1.71
CA GLU A 137 -15.80 9.16 0.83
C GLU A 137 -16.35 8.23 -0.26
N LEU A 138 -15.51 7.31 -0.76
CA LEU A 138 -15.89 6.31 -1.75
C LEU A 138 -16.64 5.11 -1.17
N GLY A 139 -16.90 5.08 0.15
CA GLY A 139 -17.62 4.02 0.84
C GLY A 139 -16.75 2.95 1.47
N GLY A 140 -15.45 3.19 1.62
CA GLY A 140 -14.54 2.28 2.33
C GLY A 140 -14.82 2.23 3.82
N GLU A 141 -14.95 1.04 4.38
CA GLU A 141 -15.36 0.81 5.78
C GLU A 141 -14.29 0.05 6.60
N ILE A 142 -13.36 -0.63 5.94
CA ILE A 142 -12.41 -1.53 6.59
C ILE A 142 -11.04 -0.88 6.66
N ILE A 143 -10.55 -0.65 7.88
CA ILE A 143 -9.20 -0.18 8.15
C ILE A 143 -8.58 -1.06 9.24
N THR A 144 -7.34 -1.48 9.02
CA THR A 144 -6.49 -2.11 10.03
C THR A 144 -5.30 -1.22 10.36
N ILE A 145 -4.65 -1.49 11.49
CA ILE A 145 -3.40 -0.81 11.87
C ILE A 145 -2.31 -1.88 11.95
N GLY A 146 -1.30 -1.75 11.11
CA GLY A 146 -0.14 -2.61 11.04
C GLY A 146 1.15 -1.88 11.41
N SER A 147 2.14 -2.59 11.98
CA SER A 147 3.44 -1.99 12.31
C SER A 147 4.55 -2.36 11.34
N ASP A 148 4.30 -3.32 10.43
CA ASP A 148 5.33 -3.81 9.49
C ASP A 148 6.61 -4.21 10.26
N ALA A 149 6.41 -4.93 11.38
CA ALA A 149 7.47 -5.25 12.32
C ALA A 149 8.38 -6.34 11.75
N HIS A 150 9.67 -6.04 11.64
CA HIS A 150 10.73 -6.99 11.29
C HIS A 150 11.61 -7.34 12.50
N ARG A 151 11.34 -6.71 13.66
CA ARG A 151 12.01 -6.95 14.94
C ARG A 151 10.97 -6.94 16.07
N PRO A 152 11.19 -7.65 17.18
CA PRO A 152 10.24 -7.66 18.30
C PRO A 152 9.88 -6.27 18.83
N ASP A 153 10.84 -5.36 18.88
CA ASP A 153 10.66 -3.99 19.39
C ASP A 153 9.77 -3.11 18.48
N ASP A 154 9.57 -3.53 17.25
CA ASP A 154 8.71 -2.83 16.28
C ASP A 154 7.24 -3.26 16.36
N ILE A 155 6.93 -4.32 17.11
CA ILE A 155 5.55 -4.83 17.23
C ILE A 155 4.67 -3.76 17.88
N ALA A 156 3.56 -3.43 17.21
CA ALA A 156 2.61 -2.38 17.63
C ALA A 156 3.25 -0.98 17.80
N TYR A 157 4.37 -0.72 17.12
CA TYR A 157 5.05 0.56 17.18
C TYR A 157 4.12 1.72 16.81
N ARG A 158 3.96 2.66 17.75
CA ARG A 158 3.11 3.86 17.59
C ARG A 158 1.65 3.59 17.19
N PHE A 159 1.06 2.48 17.59
CA PHE A 159 -0.36 2.18 17.32
C PHE A 159 -1.30 3.24 17.89
N GLY A 160 -1.00 3.79 19.06
CA GLY A 160 -1.79 4.88 19.66
C GLY A 160 -1.85 6.11 18.75
N ASP A 161 -0.71 6.49 18.15
CA ASP A 161 -0.66 7.63 17.23
C ASP A 161 -1.41 7.35 15.93
N ALA A 162 -1.29 6.12 15.40
CA ALA A 162 -2.04 5.72 14.21
C ALA A 162 -3.55 5.66 14.47
N TYR A 163 -3.97 5.24 15.65
CA TYR A 163 -5.39 5.27 16.03
C TYR A 163 -5.94 6.70 16.06
N GLU A 164 -5.22 7.64 16.66
CA GLU A 164 -5.64 9.06 16.64
C GLU A 164 -5.56 9.64 15.22
N TYR A 165 -4.60 9.22 14.41
CA TYR A 165 -4.51 9.61 13.00
C TYR A 165 -5.75 9.20 12.19
N VAL A 166 -6.23 7.97 12.36
CA VAL A 166 -7.42 7.47 11.64
C VAL A 166 -8.70 8.18 12.07
N LYS A 167 -8.77 8.68 13.32
CA LYS A 167 -9.93 9.40 13.85
C LYS A 167 -10.05 10.83 13.36
N ALA A 168 -8.97 11.42 12.84
CA ALA A 168 -8.94 12.81 12.38
C ALA A 168 -9.61 12.98 11.03
#